data_ecb19ae5580c342e619a177e95521be5
#
_entry.id   ecb19ae5580c342e619a177e95521be5
#
_cell.length_a   1.000
_cell.length_b   1.000
_cell.length_c   1.000
_cell.angle_alpha   90.00
_cell.angle_beta   90.00
_cell.angle_gamma   90.00
#
_symmetry.space_group_name_H-M   'P 1'
#
loop_
_entity.id
_entity.type
_entity.pdbx_description
1 polymer ?
#
loop_
_entity_poly.entity_id
_entity_poly.type
_entity_poly.pdbx_seq_one_letter_code
_entity_poly.pdbx_strand_id
1 'polypeptide(L)'
;MSKPTAAKTPMPFARFEWMIAWRYLRAKRAEGGVSVMTWISLIGITLAVFALVATLAIRTGLRAETLRTILGVSAHAELYYPRTEQANGAQDTIIRDYEALTDRLRAIPGVQDAVPVVKARIIANRARQNAPIELFGIRPNDLARFPAVAQSEQAQGDLANLPNGIALGISLAKTLGVTIGDRVKIISPNGTRTAFGVSPRVKTWEVIYIFRTGQGFVDNSRAYLSLAEAQPFLNREAGVDQIDILLDDPETVDQMATELTLASEGPAYIWSWRERSGAVLRALSLQDNALFVLLAILLLIASMNIISGLIMLVKNKGRDIGVLRTIGLSEASVLRVFFIVGASVGTMGTLLGVALGVVFALNIDAIYSAVDFFSSNSKSDLEAQGFFFPPAVLTLSGILSATGLSLALSFLITFFPARRAARMNPVEALRYE
;
A
#
# COMPACT_ATOMS: atom_id res chain seq x y z
N MET A 1 17.35 -1.52 75.83
CA MET A 1 17.75 -1.44 74.41
C MET A 1 16.56 -1.83 73.57
N SER A 2 15.81 -0.81 73.05
CA SER A 2 14.68 -1.00 72.16
C SER A 2 15.20 -1.33 70.74
N LYS A 3 14.77 -2.46 70.14
CA LYS A 3 15.06 -2.82 68.75
C LYS A 3 14.60 -1.69 67.83
N PRO A 4 15.41 -1.24 66.88
CA PRO A 4 14.99 -0.26 65.88
C PRO A 4 13.89 -0.89 65.02
N THR A 5 12.73 -0.25 65.04
CA THR A 5 11.57 -0.57 64.16
C THR A 5 12.07 -0.50 62.73
N ALA A 6 12.10 -1.61 61.99
CA ALA A 6 12.44 -1.63 60.59
C ALA A 6 11.50 -0.69 59.83
N ALA A 7 12.05 0.39 59.28
CA ALA A 7 11.27 1.33 58.43
C ALA A 7 10.63 0.53 57.30
N LYS A 8 9.29 0.53 57.22
CA LYS A 8 8.52 -0.08 56.15
C LYS A 8 9.04 0.48 54.81
N THR A 9 9.60 -0.37 53.98
CA THR A 9 9.98 0.03 52.62
C THR A 9 8.73 0.61 51.92
N PRO A 10 8.80 1.82 51.41
CA PRO A 10 7.65 2.42 50.75
C PRO A 10 7.21 1.61 49.57
N MET A 11 5.89 1.47 49.36
CA MET A 11 5.35 0.76 48.21
C MET A 11 5.93 1.34 46.90
N PRO A 12 6.23 0.46 45.91
CA PRO A 12 6.67 0.93 44.60
C PRO A 12 5.67 1.90 43.98
N PHE A 13 6.16 2.95 43.33
CA PHE A 13 5.34 4.00 42.70
C PHE A 13 4.44 4.77 43.69
N ALA A 14 4.97 5.05 44.92
CA ALA A 14 4.26 5.79 45.93
C ALA A 14 3.99 7.24 45.47
N ARG A 15 2.99 7.92 46.10
CA ARG A 15 2.55 9.27 45.74
C ARG A 15 3.68 10.32 45.75
N PHE A 16 4.65 10.16 46.63
CA PHE A 16 5.80 11.08 46.71
C PHE A 16 6.73 10.94 45.48
N GLU A 17 6.90 9.74 44.91
CA GLU A 17 7.72 9.53 43.70
C GLU A 17 7.11 10.23 42.49
N TRP A 18 5.78 10.17 42.33
CA TRP A 18 5.05 10.95 41.34
C TRP A 18 5.12 12.44 41.55
N MET A 19 5.02 12.91 42.83
CA MET A 19 5.12 14.33 43.15
C MET A 19 6.50 14.89 42.79
N ILE A 20 7.58 14.16 43.11
CA ILE A 20 8.95 14.57 42.76
C ILE A 20 9.13 14.56 41.23
N ALA A 21 8.69 13.51 40.54
CA ALA A 21 8.77 13.43 39.11
C ALA A 21 8.03 14.58 38.40
N TRP A 22 6.82 14.87 38.83
CA TRP A 22 6.03 15.98 38.31
C TRP A 22 6.67 17.34 38.53
N ARG A 23 7.30 17.53 39.69
CA ARG A 23 8.04 18.75 40.00
C ARG A 23 9.26 18.93 39.09
N TYR A 24 9.95 17.84 38.73
CA TYR A 24 11.07 17.88 37.81
C TYR A 24 10.60 18.18 36.36
N LEU A 25 9.47 17.68 35.92
CA LEU A 25 8.88 18.03 34.63
C LEU A 25 8.44 19.50 34.55
N ARG A 26 7.98 20.07 35.68
CA ARG A 26 7.40 21.44 35.74
C ARG A 26 8.39 22.51 36.23
N ALA A 27 9.66 22.18 36.46
CA ALA A 27 10.67 23.10 36.97
C ALA A 27 10.77 24.35 36.07
N LYS A 28 10.62 25.52 36.70
CA LYS A 28 10.54 26.83 36.05
C LYS A 28 11.87 27.23 35.39
N ARG A 29 11.77 28.13 34.39
CA ARG A 29 12.82 28.74 33.55
C ARG A 29 14.08 29.26 34.24
N ALA A 30 14.14 29.35 35.55
CA ALA A 30 15.31 29.84 36.28
C ALA A 30 16.54 28.89 36.21
N GLU A 31 16.32 27.61 35.84
CA GLU A 31 17.38 26.60 35.63
C GLU A 31 17.50 26.23 34.13
N GLY A 32 17.61 27.19 33.28
CA GLY A 32 17.51 27.26 31.79
C GLY A 32 17.82 26.04 30.94
N GLY A 33 18.69 25.12 31.37
CA GLY A 33 19.12 23.99 30.55
C GLY A 33 18.18 22.75 30.58
N VAL A 34 17.54 22.47 31.71
CA VAL A 34 16.74 21.23 31.90
C VAL A 34 15.42 21.29 31.13
N SER A 35 14.75 22.45 31.16
CA SER A 35 13.47 22.65 30.47
C SER A 35 13.62 22.52 28.95
N VAL A 36 14.68 23.09 28.37
CA VAL A 36 14.94 23.05 26.92
C VAL A 36 15.17 21.60 26.42
N MET A 37 15.98 20.82 27.14
CA MET A 37 16.27 19.44 26.75
C MET A 37 15.02 18.53 26.83
N THR A 38 14.16 18.73 27.82
CA THR A 38 12.89 18.00 27.93
C THR A 38 11.96 18.34 26.76
N TRP A 39 11.89 19.63 26.36
CA TRP A 39 11.13 20.05 25.20
C TRP A 39 11.69 19.48 23.88
N ILE A 40 13.01 19.49 23.70
CA ILE A 40 13.66 18.89 22.52
C ILE A 40 13.34 17.39 22.45
N SER A 41 13.43 16.68 23.57
CA SER A 41 13.07 15.26 23.62
C SER A 41 11.59 15.02 23.31
N LEU A 42 10.69 15.84 23.87
CA LEU A 42 9.26 15.76 23.61
C LEU A 42 8.95 15.99 22.12
N ILE A 43 9.50 17.06 21.53
CA ILE A 43 9.33 17.36 20.10
C ILE A 43 9.91 16.25 19.24
N GLY A 44 11.10 15.75 19.56
CA GLY A 44 11.75 14.67 18.84
C GLY A 44 10.91 13.38 18.80
N ILE A 45 10.35 12.98 19.96
CA ILE A 45 9.45 11.81 20.04
C ILE A 45 8.16 12.09 19.27
N THR A 46 7.57 13.26 19.44
CA THR A 46 6.33 13.66 18.76
C THR A 46 6.50 13.58 17.23
N LEU A 47 7.60 14.13 16.70
CA LEU A 47 7.89 14.10 15.26
C LEU A 47 8.17 12.68 14.76
N ALA A 48 8.90 11.88 15.54
CA ALA A 48 9.19 10.49 15.16
C ALA A 48 7.92 9.64 15.11
N VAL A 49 7.04 9.77 16.10
CA VAL A 49 5.76 9.04 16.14
C VAL A 49 4.79 9.57 15.08
N PHE A 50 4.74 10.88 14.87
CA PHE A 50 4.01 11.49 13.78
C PHE A 50 4.45 10.88 12.42
N ALA A 51 5.75 10.89 12.14
CA ALA A 51 6.28 10.34 10.90
C ALA A 51 5.98 8.84 10.75
N LEU A 52 6.04 8.08 11.86
CA LEU A 52 5.69 6.66 11.88
C LEU A 52 4.21 6.43 11.49
N VAL A 53 3.28 7.15 12.13
CA VAL A 53 1.85 7.02 11.86
C VAL A 53 1.51 7.49 10.45
N ALA A 54 2.05 8.62 10.01
CA ALA A 54 1.84 9.17 8.67
C ALA A 54 2.34 8.19 7.58
N THR A 55 3.56 7.64 7.76
CA THR A 55 4.13 6.67 6.81
C THR A 55 3.32 5.39 6.75
N LEU A 56 2.86 4.85 7.90
CA LEU A 56 2.03 3.66 7.92
C LEU A 56 0.67 3.89 7.24
N ALA A 57 0.07 5.08 7.44
CA ALA A 57 -1.19 5.43 6.80
C ALA A 57 -1.06 5.55 5.27
N ILE A 58 -0.02 6.24 4.78
CA ILE A 58 0.28 6.37 3.34
C ILE A 58 0.60 5.00 2.72
N ARG A 59 1.42 4.19 3.39
CA ARG A 59 1.74 2.82 2.94
C ARG A 59 0.48 1.97 2.76
N THR A 60 -0.41 1.99 3.75
CA THR A 60 -1.65 1.22 3.71
C THR A 60 -2.55 1.70 2.59
N GLY A 61 -2.68 3.02 2.41
CA GLY A 61 -3.46 3.62 1.34
C GLY A 61 -2.90 3.31 -0.04
N LEU A 62 -1.60 3.45 -0.23
CA LEU A 62 -0.93 3.12 -1.49
C LEU A 62 -1.12 1.65 -1.88
N ARG A 63 -0.96 0.74 -0.91
CA ARG A 63 -1.18 -0.69 -1.15
C ARG A 63 -2.63 -0.99 -1.52
N ALA A 64 -3.58 -0.42 -0.78
CA ALA A 64 -5.01 -0.62 -1.04
C ALA A 64 -5.40 -0.10 -2.42
N GLU A 65 -4.93 1.10 -2.81
CA GLU A 65 -5.21 1.68 -4.12
C GLU A 65 -4.56 0.89 -5.25
N THR A 66 -3.31 0.45 -5.07
CA THR A 66 -2.63 -0.40 -6.06
C THR A 66 -3.38 -1.72 -6.27
N LEU A 67 -3.81 -2.39 -5.20
CA LEU A 67 -4.59 -3.63 -5.29
C LEU A 67 -5.95 -3.37 -5.95
N ARG A 68 -6.66 -2.32 -5.55
CA ARG A 68 -7.93 -1.93 -6.16
C ARG A 68 -7.81 -1.70 -7.66
N THR A 69 -6.74 -1.00 -8.06
CA THR A 69 -6.49 -0.72 -9.48
C THR A 69 -6.17 -2.01 -10.26
N ILE A 70 -5.34 -2.91 -9.70
CA ILE A 70 -5.01 -4.20 -10.34
C ILE A 70 -6.27 -5.06 -10.50
N LEU A 71 -7.05 -5.22 -9.44
CA LEU A 71 -8.23 -6.08 -9.41
C LEU A 71 -9.41 -5.49 -10.19
N GLY A 72 -9.51 -4.17 -10.29
CA GLY A 72 -10.60 -3.50 -11.00
C GLY A 72 -10.54 -3.62 -12.53
N VAL A 73 -9.36 -3.97 -13.09
CA VAL A 73 -9.13 -4.02 -14.55
C VAL A 73 -8.95 -5.45 -15.06
N SER A 74 -8.66 -6.37 -14.18
CA SER A 74 -8.21 -7.71 -14.56
C SER A 74 -8.96 -8.78 -13.79
N ALA A 75 -9.12 -9.95 -14.40
CA ALA A 75 -9.63 -11.13 -13.72
C ALA A 75 -8.76 -11.51 -12.50
N HIS A 76 -9.39 -12.12 -11.51
CA HIS A 76 -8.72 -12.60 -10.32
C HIS A 76 -7.92 -13.88 -10.60
N ALA A 77 -8.41 -14.70 -11.54
CA ALA A 77 -7.69 -15.83 -12.10
C ALA A 77 -7.96 -15.93 -13.61
N GLU A 78 -7.00 -16.41 -14.37
CA GLU A 78 -7.12 -16.71 -15.79
C GLU A 78 -6.91 -18.21 -15.98
N LEU A 79 -7.92 -18.90 -16.51
CA LEU A 79 -7.83 -20.30 -16.89
C LEU A 79 -7.48 -20.39 -18.36
N TYR A 80 -6.41 -21.08 -18.70
CA TYR A 80 -6.03 -21.34 -20.06
C TYR A 80 -5.48 -22.77 -20.23
N TYR A 81 -5.54 -23.31 -21.46
CA TYR A 81 -4.92 -24.57 -21.76
C TYR A 81 -3.48 -24.37 -22.21
N PRO A 82 -2.50 -25.10 -21.63
CA PRO A 82 -1.12 -25.04 -22.11
C PRO A 82 -1.04 -25.52 -23.56
N ARG A 83 -0.03 -25.06 -24.27
CA ARG A 83 0.21 -25.48 -25.65
C ARG A 83 0.40 -26.99 -25.72
N THR A 84 -0.56 -27.66 -26.29
CA THR A 84 -0.47 -29.10 -26.56
C THR A 84 -0.16 -29.30 -28.05
N GLU A 85 0.92 -30.01 -28.36
CA GLU A 85 1.26 -30.33 -29.71
C GLU A 85 0.27 -31.39 -30.24
N GLN A 86 -0.56 -31.02 -31.20
CA GLN A 86 -1.44 -31.98 -31.88
C GLN A 86 -0.62 -32.92 -32.80
N ALA A 87 -1.15 -34.10 -33.09
CA ALA A 87 -0.51 -35.08 -33.96
C ALA A 87 -0.15 -34.56 -35.36
N ASN A 88 -0.69 -33.41 -35.77
CA ASN A 88 -0.39 -32.69 -37.01
C ASN A 88 0.64 -31.57 -36.87
N GLY A 89 1.31 -31.44 -35.71
CA GLY A 89 2.27 -30.38 -35.39
C GLY A 89 1.64 -29.01 -35.13
N ALA A 90 0.33 -28.89 -35.11
CA ALA A 90 -0.36 -27.66 -34.73
C ALA A 90 -0.43 -27.53 -33.21
N GLN A 91 -0.04 -26.36 -32.69
CA GLN A 91 -0.20 -26.04 -31.27
C GLN A 91 -1.59 -25.45 -31.08
N ASP A 92 -2.51 -26.18 -30.45
CA ASP A 92 -3.85 -25.69 -30.12
C ASP A 92 -3.93 -25.33 -28.62
N THR A 93 -4.34 -24.10 -28.32
CA THR A 93 -4.57 -23.59 -26.99
C THR A 93 -6.02 -23.17 -26.80
N ILE A 94 -6.89 -23.51 -27.80
CA ILE A 94 -8.26 -23.00 -27.88
C ILE A 94 -9.18 -23.84 -26.98
N ILE A 95 -9.91 -23.19 -26.13
CA ILE A 95 -10.99 -23.77 -25.31
C ILE A 95 -12.25 -23.79 -26.19
N ARG A 96 -12.68 -24.97 -26.68
CA ARG A 96 -13.82 -25.09 -27.60
C ARG A 96 -15.15 -25.16 -26.85
N ASP A 97 -15.22 -25.97 -25.79
CA ASP A 97 -16.42 -26.11 -24.97
C ASP A 97 -16.51 -25.05 -23.87
N TYR A 98 -16.16 -23.81 -24.24
CA TYR A 98 -16.02 -22.74 -23.25
C TYR A 98 -17.34 -22.37 -22.55
N GLU A 99 -18.51 -22.54 -23.18
CA GLU A 99 -19.79 -22.26 -22.54
C GLU A 99 -20.05 -23.22 -21.37
N ALA A 100 -19.95 -24.55 -21.64
CA ALA A 100 -20.14 -25.54 -20.60
C ALA A 100 -19.10 -25.44 -19.49
N LEU A 101 -17.85 -25.11 -19.82
CA LEU A 101 -16.79 -24.87 -18.84
C LEU A 101 -17.07 -23.62 -18.00
N THR A 102 -17.52 -22.56 -18.64
CA THR A 102 -17.89 -21.31 -17.94
C THR A 102 -19.02 -21.55 -16.94
N ASP A 103 -20.04 -22.33 -17.31
CA ASP A 103 -21.16 -22.67 -16.44
C ASP A 103 -20.72 -23.54 -15.25
N ARG A 104 -19.82 -24.51 -15.47
CA ARG A 104 -19.23 -25.31 -14.38
C ARG A 104 -18.42 -24.45 -13.40
N LEU A 105 -17.62 -23.53 -13.92
CA LEU A 105 -16.82 -22.63 -13.08
C LEU A 105 -17.70 -21.69 -12.24
N ARG A 106 -18.81 -21.19 -12.83
CA ARG A 106 -19.79 -20.35 -12.12
C ARG A 106 -20.53 -21.10 -11.00
N ALA A 107 -20.64 -22.44 -11.11
CA ALA A 107 -21.28 -23.25 -10.09
C ALA A 107 -20.41 -23.46 -8.83
N ILE A 108 -19.13 -23.11 -8.87
CA ILE A 108 -18.21 -23.26 -7.74
C ILE A 108 -18.49 -22.17 -6.70
N PRO A 109 -18.72 -22.52 -5.42
CA PRO A 109 -18.89 -21.53 -4.35
C PRO A 109 -17.67 -20.60 -4.24
N GLY A 110 -17.92 -19.27 -4.18
CA GLY A 110 -16.84 -18.28 -4.15
C GLY A 110 -16.41 -17.76 -5.50
N VAL A 111 -16.92 -18.35 -6.61
CA VAL A 111 -16.78 -17.79 -7.96
C VAL A 111 -17.95 -16.84 -8.21
N GLN A 112 -17.64 -15.56 -8.33
CA GLN A 112 -18.62 -14.53 -8.68
C GLN A 112 -19.07 -14.66 -10.14
N ASP A 113 -18.09 -14.89 -11.02
CA ASP A 113 -18.35 -15.07 -12.45
C ASP A 113 -17.16 -15.70 -13.18
N ALA A 114 -17.44 -16.24 -14.38
CA ALA A 114 -16.45 -16.73 -15.32
C ALA A 114 -16.78 -16.19 -16.72
N VAL A 115 -15.80 -15.59 -17.38
CA VAL A 115 -15.94 -14.80 -18.59
C VAL A 115 -15.05 -15.36 -19.68
N PRO A 116 -15.60 -15.85 -20.80
CA PRO A 116 -14.82 -16.33 -21.92
C PRO A 116 -14.20 -15.17 -22.71
N VAL A 117 -12.90 -15.26 -22.99
CA VAL A 117 -12.12 -14.18 -23.61
C VAL A 117 -11.24 -14.71 -24.74
N VAL A 118 -11.25 -14.01 -25.86
CA VAL A 118 -10.24 -14.14 -26.92
C VAL A 118 -9.21 -13.03 -26.75
N LYS A 119 -7.92 -13.39 -26.74
CA LYS A 119 -6.83 -12.44 -26.48
C LYS A 119 -5.75 -12.53 -27.54
N ALA A 120 -5.30 -11.37 -28.06
CA ALA A 120 -4.19 -11.33 -29.00
C ALA A 120 -3.36 -10.06 -28.82
N ARG A 121 -2.05 -10.19 -29.06
CA ARG A 121 -1.14 -9.04 -29.20
C ARG A 121 -0.98 -8.74 -30.68
N ILE A 122 -1.43 -7.57 -31.09
CA ILE A 122 -1.54 -7.15 -32.48
C ILE A 122 -1.21 -5.68 -32.62
N ILE A 123 -1.37 -5.12 -33.82
CA ILE A 123 -1.01 -3.73 -34.08
C ILE A 123 -2.27 -2.95 -34.45
N ALA A 124 -2.47 -1.81 -33.80
CA ALA A 124 -3.42 -0.78 -34.23
C ALA A 124 -2.69 0.28 -35.07
N ASN A 125 -3.32 0.71 -36.16
CA ASN A 125 -2.77 1.70 -37.07
C ASN A 125 -3.81 2.77 -37.39
N ARG A 126 -3.40 4.02 -37.39
CA ARG A 126 -4.14 5.14 -38.00
C ARG A 126 -3.16 6.06 -38.73
N ALA A 127 -3.37 6.22 -40.00
CA ALA A 127 -2.51 7.04 -40.88
C ALA A 127 -1.03 6.62 -40.77
N ARG A 128 -0.19 7.45 -40.16
CA ARG A 128 1.24 7.20 -39.93
C ARG A 128 1.58 6.68 -38.54
N GLN A 129 0.59 6.55 -37.66
CA GLN A 129 0.80 6.12 -36.28
C GLN A 129 0.47 4.65 -36.12
N ASN A 130 1.38 3.92 -35.45
CA ASN A 130 1.24 2.52 -35.12
C ASN A 130 1.40 2.36 -33.62
N ALA A 131 0.57 1.53 -33.01
CA ALA A 131 0.69 1.18 -31.60
C ALA A 131 0.51 -0.35 -31.43
N PRO A 132 1.39 -1.02 -30.65
CA PRO A 132 1.13 -2.38 -30.23
C PRO A 132 -0.03 -2.37 -29.22
N ILE A 133 -0.98 -3.29 -29.42
CA ILE A 133 -2.15 -3.43 -28.57
C ILE A 133 -2.35 -4.85 -28.09
N GLU A 134 -2.93 -4.99 -26.91
CA GLU A 134 -3.56 -6.21 -26.42
C GLU A 134 -5.06 -6.11 -26.71
N LEU A 135 -5.53 -6.86 -27.72
CA LEU A 135 -6.91 -6.93 -28.07
C LEU A 135 -7.61 -8.02 -27.27
N PHE A 136 -8.71 -7.66 -26.63
CA PHE A 136 -9.60 -8.57 -25.92
C PHE A 136 -10.95 -8.65 -26.64
N GLY A 137 -11.34 -9.84 -27.05
CA GLY A 137 -12.68 -10.15 -27.50
C GLY A 137 -13.52 -10.64 -26.32
N ILE A 138 -14.54 -9.86 -25.92
CA ILE A 138 -15.36 -10.11 -24.75
C ILE A 138 -16.82 -9.77 -25.04
N ARG A 139 -17.75 -10.44 -24.38
CA ARG A 139 -19.18 -10.07 -24.50
C ARG A 139 -19.42 -8.72 -23.84
N PRO A 140 -20.28 -7.85 -24.40
CA PRO A 140 -20.58 -6.54 -23.81
C PRO A 140 -21.07 -6.62 -22.36
N ASN A 141 -21.93 -7.58 -22.05
CA ASN A 141 -22.46 -7.80 -20.70
C ASN A 141 -21.37 -8.24 -19.71
N ASP A 142 -20.38 -9.00 -20.18
CA ASP A 142 -19.27 -9.48 -19.34
C ASP A 142 -18.25 -8.34 -19.11
N LEU A 143 -18.02 -7.47 -20.11
CA LEU A 143 -17.16 -6.30 -19.93
C LEU A 143 -17.69 -5.32 -18.89
N ALA A 144 -19.01 -5.23 -18.75
CA ALA A 144 -19.66 -4.42 -17.72
C ALA A 144 -19.29 -4.82 -16.27
N ARG A 145 -18.78 -6.04 -16.07
CA ARG A 145 -18.32 -6.57 -14.78
C ARG A 145 -16.93 -6.12 -14.38
N PHE A 146 -16.22 -5.40 -15.26
CA PHE A 146 -14.93 -4.78 -14.95
C PHE A 146 -15.13 -3.27 -14.67
N PRO A 147 -15.32 -2.88 -13.40
CA PRO A 147 -15.76 -1.51 -13.05
C PRO A 147 -14.80 -0.43 -13.53
N ALA A 148 -13.50 -0.69 -13.50
CA ALA A 148 -12.51 0.29 -13.94
C ALA A 148 -12.58 0.59 -15.45
N VAL A 149 -13.15 -0.32 -16.24
CA VAL A 149 -13.40 -0.10 -17.68
C VAL A 149 -14.80 0.44 -17.91
N ALA A 150 -15.83 -0.22 -17.35
CA ALA A 150 -17.23 0.08 -17.62
C ALA A 150 -17.73 1.35 -16.92
N GLN A 151 -17.18 1.69 -15.75
CA GLN A 151 -17.58 2.83 -14.91
C GLN A 151 -16.45 3.86 -14.79
N SER A 152 -15.61 3.97 -15.82
CA SER A 152 -14.51 4.94 -15.84
C SER A 152 -15.04 6.37 -15.71
N GLU A 153 -14.53 7.12 -14.72
CA GLU A 153 -14.95 8.53 -14.50
C GLU A 153 -14.64 9.46 -15.70
N GLN A 154 -13.69 9.08 -16.54
CA GLN A 154 -13.28 9.83 -17.73
C GLN A 154 -13.64 9.08 -19.03
N ALA A 155 -14.66 8.24 -18.99
CA ALA A 155 -15.15 7.55 -20.17
C ALA A 155 -15.75 8.53 -21.20
N GLN A 156 -15.54 8.22 -22.47
CA GLN A 156 -16.16 8.90 -23.60
C GLN A 156 -16.86 7.87 -24.47
N GLY A 157 -18.04 8.19 -24.98
CA GLY A 157 -18.85 7.29 -25.80
C GLY A 157 -19.74 6.36 -24.98
N ASP A 158 -20.23 5.29 -25.61
CA ASP A 158 -21.17 4.33 -24.99
C ASP A 158 -20.71 2.88 -25.22
N LEU A 159 -20.46 2.18 -24.12
CA LEU A 159 -20.03 0.79 -24.10
C LEU A 159 -21.10 -0.16 -24.67
N ALA A 160 -22.37 0.19 -24.61
CA ALA A 160 -23.46 -0.61 -25.19
C ALA A 160 -23.29 -0.81 -26.71
N ASN A 161 -22.59 0.12 -27.37
CA ASN A 161 -22.29 0.04 -28.80
C ASN A 161 -21.10 -0.85 -29.16
N LEU A 162 -20.50 -1.58 -28.20
CA LEU A 162 -19.35 -2.47 -28.44
C LEU A 162 -19.55 -3.48 -29.59
N PRO A 163 -20.74 -4.02 -29.87
CA PRO A 163 -20.96 -4.87 -31.05
C PRO A 163 -20.64 -4.20 -32.39
N ASN A 164 -20.68 -2.87 -32.47
CA ASN A 164 -20.53 -2.11 -33.70
C ASN A 164 -19.14 -1.46 -33.86
N GLY A 165 -18.24 -1.58 -32.86
CA GLY A 165 -16.96 -0.90 -32.92
C GLY A 165 -15.93 -1.41 -31.93
N ILE A 166 -14.96 -0.59 -31.61
CA ILE A 166 -13.83 -0.90 -30.73
C ILE A 166 -13.78 0.08 -29.55
N ALA A 167 -13.48 -0.46 -28.37
CA ALA A 167 -13.17 0.36 -27.20
C ALA A 167 -11.65 0.44 -26.99
N LEU A 168 -11.13 1.63 -26.68
CA LEU A 168 -9.69 1.89 -26.54
C LEU A 168 -9.36 2.55 -25.20
N GLY A 169 -8.20 2.22 -24.63
CA GLY A 169 -7.64 2.98 -23.52
C GLY A 169 -7.29 4.42 -23.92
N ILE A 170 -7.47 5.36 -23.01
CA ILE A 170 -7.33 6.81 -23.29
C ILE A 170 -5.93 7.20 -23.82
N SER A 171 -4.89 6.60 -23.28
CA SER A 171 -3.51 6.88 -23.69
C SER A 171 -3.23 6.29 -25.08
N LEU A 172 -3.81 5.10 -25.37
CA LEU A 172 -3.76 4.49 -26.70
C LEU A 172 -4.48 5.35 -27.72
N ALA A 173 -5.68 5.85 -27.41
CA ALA A 173 -6.43 6.76 -28.27
C ALA A 173 -5.64 8.04 -28.57
N LYS A 174 -4.98 8.63 -27.56
CA LYS A 174 -4.09 9.79 -27.74
C LYS A 174 -2.90 9.47 -28.65
N THR A 175 -2.24 8.31 -28.45
CA THR A 175 -1.08 7.88 -29.27
C THR A 175 -1.48 7.70 -30.73
N LEU A 176 -2.66 7.16 -31.01
CA LEU A 176 -3.19 6.99 -32.35
C LEU A 176 -3.81 8.28 -32.92
N GLY A 177 -4.02 9.31 -32.09
CA GLY A 177 -4.67 10.55 -32.47
C GLY A 177 -6.14 10.36 -32.87
N VAL A 178 -6.89 9.49 -32.12
CA VAL A 178 -8.28 9.15 -32.40
C VAL A 178 -9.23 9.67 -31.34
N THR A 179 -10.46 9.93 -31.75
CA THR A 179 -11.61 10.29 -30.92
C THR A 179 -12.80 9.39 -31.26
N ILE A 180 -13.88 9.51 -30.49
CA ILE A 180 -15.11 8.76 -30.76
C ILE A 180 -15.60 9.07 -32.19
N GLY A 181 -16.02 8.01 -32.92
CA GLY A 181 -16.44 8.07 -34.31
C GLY A 181 -15.30 7.92 -35.33
N ASP A 182 -14.06 8.06 -34.92
CA ASP A 182 -12.90 7.82 -35.80
C ASP A 182 -12.71 6.31 -36.11
N ARG A 183 -12.04 6.02 -37.21
CA ARG A 183 -11.76 4.65 -37.65
C ARG A 183 -10.32 4.26 -37.40
N VAL A 184 -10.12 3.09 -36.75
CA VAL A 184 -8.82 2.49 -36.48
C VAL A 184 -8.68 1.16 -37.23
N LYS A 185 -7.55 1.01 -37.91
CA LYS A 185 -7.18 -0.21 -38.62
C LYS A 185 -6.44 -1.13 -37.65
N ILE A 186 -6.92 -2.35 -37.51
CA ILE A 186 -6.30 -3.39 -36.69
C ILE A 186 -5.68 -4.44 -37.61
N ILE A 187 -4.43 -4.81 -37.32
CA ILE A 187 -3.62 -5.71 -38.15
C ILE A 187 -3.22 -6.91 -37.30
N SER A 188 -3.74 -8.08 -37.64
CA SER A 188 -3.35 -9.35 -37.03
C SER A 188 -2.29 -10.04 -37.90
N PRO A 189 -1.09 -10.33 -37.38
CA PRO A 189 -0.08 -11.05 -38.14
C PRO A 189 -0.49 -12.52 -38.41
N ASN A 190 -1.33 -13.08 -37.55
CA ASN A 190 -1.84 -14.47 -37.71
C ASN A 190 -3.07 -14.50 -38.63
N GLY A 191 -2.86 -14.21 -39.88
CA GLY A 191 -3.90 -14.19 -40.88
C GLY A 191 -4.16 -15.55 -41.58
N THR A 192 -4.52 -15.50 -42.84
CA THR A 192 -4.81 -16.70 -43.63
C THR A 192 -3.50 -17.29 -44.17
N ARG A 193 -3.31 -18.60 -43.99
CA ARG A 193 -2.20 -19.33 -44.62
C ARG A 193 -2.44 -19.42 -46.13
N THR A 194 -1.50 -18.93 -46.93
CA THR A 194 -1.51 -19.01 -48.40
C THR A 194 -0.31 -19.81 -48.86
N ALA A 195 -0.31 -20.20 -50.13
CA ALA A 195 0.84 -20.91 -50.73
C ALA A 195 2.17 -20.12 -50.65
N PHE A 196 2.09 -18.80 -50.47
CA PHE A 196 3.25 -17.89 -50.39
C PHE A 196 3.57 -17.43 -48.98
N GLY A 197 2.93 -18.02 -47.92
CA GLY A 197 3.12 -17.65 -46.52
C GLY A 197 1.84 -17.21 -45.83
N VAL A 198 1.97 -16.52 -44.69
CA VAL A 198 0.82 -16.01 -43.91
C VAL A 198 0.50 -14.60 -44.36
N SER A 199 -0.72 -14.38 -44.89
CA SER A 199 -1.21 -13.03 -45.20
C SER A 199 -1.87 -12.41 -43.94
N PRO A 200 -1.41 -11.22 -43.46
CA PRO A 200 -2.02 -10.57 -42.30
C PRO A 200 -3.50 -10.30 -42.52
N ARG A 201 -4.31 -10.45 -41.48
CA ARG A 201 -5.71 -9.93 -41.51
C ARG A 201 -5.73 -8.47 -41.11
N VAL A 202 -6.47 -7.72 -41.89
CA VAL A 202 -6.66 -6.29 -41.68
C VAL A 202 -8.14 -5.96 -41.67
N LYS A 203 -8.64 -5.37 -40.61
CA LYS A 203 -10.01 -4.89 -40.52
C LYS A 203 -10.03 -3.50 -39.82
N THR A 204 -11.01 -2.70 -40.14
CA THR A 204 -11.16 -1.35 -39.62
C THR A 204 -12.43 -1.31 -38.79
N TRP A 205 -12.32 -0.77 -37.56
CA TRP A 205 -13.45 -0.55 -36.67
C TRP A 205 -13.56 0.92 -36.31
N GLU A 206 -14.76 1.35 -36.00
CA GLU A 206 -15.06 2.66 -35.46
C GLU A 206 -14.79 2.68 -33.94
N VAL A 207 -14.19 3.74 -33.43
CA VAL A 207 -13.96 3.94 -31.98
C VAL A 207 -15.27 4.37 -31.35
N ILE A 208 -15.88 3.51 -30.54
CA ILE A 208 -17.18 3.76 -29.90
C ILE A 208 -17.07 4.10 -28.41
N TYR A 209 -15.95 3.74 -27.79
CA TYR A 209 -15.75 3.94 -26.38
C TYR A 209 -14.25 4.17 -26.07
N ILE A 210 -13.97 5.17 -25.25
CA ILE A 210 -12.61 5.44 -24.73
C ILE A 210 -12.69 5.43 -23.22
N PHE A 211 -11.85 4.61 -22.57
CA PHE A 211 -11.85 4.44 -21.12
C PHE A 211 -10.50 4.81 -20.50
N ARG A 212 -10.51 5.19 -19.22
CA ARG A 212 -9.33 5.41 -18.39
C ARG A 212 -9.44 4.55 -17.15
N THR A 213 -8.45 3.69 -16.93
CA THR A 213 -8.39 2.79 -15.75
C THR A 213 -7.47 3.30 -14.65
N GLY A 214 -6.63 4.29 -14.96
CA GLY A 214 -5.55 4.74 -14.08
C GLY A 214 -4.32 3.84 -14.10
N GLN A 215 -4.36 2.69 -14.82
CA GLN A 215 -3.19 1.87 -15.06
C GLN A 215 -2.54 2.22 -16.40
N GLY A 216 -1.38 2.86 -16.35
CA GLY A 216 -0.70 3.31 -17.56
C GLY A 216 -0.47 2.21 -18.59
N PHE A 217 -0.17 0.97 -18.17
CA PHE A 217 -0.01 -0.16 -19.09
C PHE A 217 -1.31 -0.50 -19.82
N VAL A 218 -2.43 -0.56 -19.09
CA VAL A 218 -3.75 -0.87 -19.65
C VAL A 218 -4.22 0.26 -20.56
N ASP A 219 -4.12 1.50 -20.09
CA ASP A 219 -4.56 2.68 -20.82
C ASP A 219 -3.75 2.90 -22.12
N ASN A 220 -2.49 2.43 -22.16
CA ASN A 220 -1.60 2.55 -23.31
C ASN A 220 -1.71 1.41 -24.33
N SER A 221 -2.20 0.23 -23.92
CA SER A 221 -2.12 -0.94 -24.79
C SER A 221 -3.43 -1.70 -24.98
N ARG A 222 -4.45 -1.51 -24.13
CA ARG A 222 -5.64 -2.37 -24.16
C ARG A 222 -6.72 -1.84 -25.08
N ALA A 223 -7.30 -2.79 -25.85
CA ALA A 223 -8.45 -2.56 -26.69
C ALA A 223 -9.48 -3.69 -26.53
N TYR A 224 -10.76 -3.41 -26.64
CA TYR A 224 -11.83 -4.38 -26.55
C TYR A 224 -12.67 -4.39 -27.81
N LEU A 225 -13.01 -5.59 -28.29
CA LEU A 225 -14.02 -5.87 -29.31
C LEU A 225 -15.09 -6.78 -28.71
N SER A 226 -16.25 -6.84 -29.37
CA SER A 226 -17.21 -7.89 -29.03
C SER A 226 -16.62 -9.27 -29.35
N LEU A 227 -16.95 -10.27 -28.53
CA LEU A 227 -16.46 -11.64 -28.70
C LEU A 227 -16.81 -12.17 -30.12
N ALA A 228 -18.01 -11.88 -30.59
CA ALA A 228 -18.50 -12.28 -31.93
C ALA A 228 -17.66 -11.71 -33.09
N GLU A 229 -17.11 -10.49 -32.93
CA GLU A 229 -16.24 -9.86 -33.92
C GLU A 229 -14.77 -10.33 -33.79
N ALA A 230 -14.32 -10.55 -32.56
CA ALA A 230 -12.95 -10.95 -32.28
C ALA A 230 -12.65 -12.42 -32.68
N GLN A 231 -13.60 -13.33 -32.45
CA GLN A 231 -13.42 -14.75 -32.77
C GLN A 231 -13.08 -14.98 -34.27
N PRO A 232 -13.88 -14.54 -35.26
CA PRO A 232 -13.54 -14.72 -36.66
C PRO A 232 -12.30 -13.93 -37.09
N PHE A 233 -12.09 -12.73 -36.53
CA PHE A 233 -10.93 -11.89 -36.84
C PHE A 233 -9.60 -12.54 -36.42
N LEU A 234 -9.60 -13.25 -35.29
CA LEU A 234 -8.40 -13.89 -34.75
C LEU A 234 -8.29 -15.39 -35.03
N ASN A 235 -9.12 -15.96 -35.95
CA ASN A 235 -9.20 -17.39 -36.22
C ASN A 235 -9.56 -18.25 -35.01
N ARG A 236 -10.53 -17.78 -34.21
CA ARG A 236 -11.04 -18.43 -32.98
C ARG A 236 -12.53 -18.77 -33.13
N GLU A 237 -13.01 -19.06 -34.33
CA GLU A 237 -14.44 -19.21 -34.65
C GLU A 237 -15.16 -20.23 -33.76
N ALA A 238 -14.43 -21.23 -33.22
CA ALA A 238 -14.99 -22.32 -32.43
C ALA A 238 -14.56 -22.27 -30.95
N GLY A 239 -13.99 -21.19 -30.45
CA GLY A 239 -13.51 -21.19 -29.07
C GLY A 239 -12.93 -19.85 -28.57
N VAL A 240 -12.31 -19.93 -27.40
CA VAL A 240 -11.67 -18.81 -26.74
C VAL A 240 -10.24 -19.18 -26.30
N ASP A 241 -9.41 -18.18 -26.03
CA ASP A 241 -8.02 -18.40 -25.59
C ASP A 241 -7.93 -18.66 -24.09
N GLN A 242 -8.84 -18.06 -23.31
CA GLN A 242 -8.86 -18.16 -21.85
C GLN A 242 -10.26 -17.92 -21.28
N ILE A 243 -10.46 -18.32 -20.01
CA ILE A 243 -11.62 -17.92 -19.22
C ILE A 243 -11.11 -17.07 -18.07
N ASP A 244 -11.58 -15.84 -18.00
CA ASP A 244 -11.31 -14.89 -16.93
C ASP A 244 -12.28 -15.16 -15.77
N ILE A 245 -11.74 -15.45 -14.58
CA ILE A 245 -12.52 -15.81 -13.40
C ILE A 245 -12.49 -14.66 -12.41
N LEU A 246 -13.69 -14.24 -11.99
CA LEU A 246 -13.90 -13.28 -10.94
C LEU A 246 -14.33 -14.02 -9.66
N LEU A 247 -13.66 -13.77 -8.54
CA LEU A 247 -13.95 -14.38 -7.25
C LEU A 247 -14.65 -13.36 -6.34
N ASP A 248 -15.46 -13.84 -5.40
CA ASP A 248 -16.05 -12.97 -4.36
C ASP A 248 -14.96 -12.33 -3.50
N ASP A 249 -13.93 -13.10 -3.14
CA ASP A 249 -12.73 -12.62 -2.47
C ASP A 249 -11.49 -12.95 -3.32
N PRO A 250 -10.83 -11.95 -3.94
CA PRO A 250 -9.63 -12.14 -4.73
C PRO A 250 -8.45 -12.77 -3.96
N GLU A 251 -8.44 -12.64 -2.63
CA GLU A 251 -7.37 -13.18 -1.80
C GLU A 251 -7.41 -14.71 -1.68
N THR A 252 -8.55 -15.33 -1.97
CA THR A 252 -8.74 -16.79 -1.92
C THR A 252 -8.27 -17.53 -3.16
N VAL A 253 -7.79 -16.83 -4.19
CA VAL A 253 -7.43 -17.40 -5.50
C VAL A 253 -6.50 -18.60 -5.42
N ASP A 254 -5.49 -18.55 -4.55
CA ASP A 254 -4.50 -19.63 -4.41
C ASP A 254 -5.11 -20.89 -3.77
N GLN A 255 -6.12 -20.72 -2.90
CA GLN A 255 -6.86 -21.84 -2.27
C GLN A 255 -7.82 -22.48 -3.26
N MET A 256 -8.44 -21.68 -4.11
CA MET A 256 -9.41 -22.14 -5.11
C MET A 256 -8.75 -22.71 -6.37
N ALA A 257 -7.47 -22.46 -6.60
CA ALA A 257 -6.77 -22.87 -7.84
C ALA A 257 -6.90 -24.36 -8.13
N THR A 258 -6.85 -25.22 -7.12
CA THR A 258 -7.03 -26.68 -7.26
C THR A 258 -8.44 -27.04 -7.70
N GLU A 259 -9.46 -26.44 -7.08
CA GLU A 259 -10.87 -26.70 -7.41
C GLU A 259 -11.22 -26.21 -8.82
N LEU A 260 -10.75 -25.01 -9.19
CA LEU A 260 -10.89 -24.45 -10.53
C LEU A 260 -10.23 -25.34 -11.59
N THR A 261 -9.05 -25.89 -11.29
CA THR A 261 -8.35 -26.82 -12.19
C THR A 261 -9.12 -28.12 -12.34
N LEU A 262 -9.65 -28.69 -11.27
CA LEU A 262 -10.44 -29.92 -11.32
C LEU A 262 -11.74 -29.74 -12.13
N ALA A 263 -12.41 -28.60 -12.00
CA ALA A 263 -13.62 -28.29 -12.75
C ALA A 263 -13.40 -28.15 -14.25
N SER A 264 -12.16 -27.94 -14.68
CA SER A 264 -11.82 -27.81 -16.11
C SER A 264 -11.87 -29.14 -16.87
N GLU A 265 -11.81 -30.32 -16.18
CA GLU A 265 -11.78 -31.66 -16.74
C GLU A 265 -10.69 -31.86 -17.82
N GLY A 266 -9.73 -30.95 -17.91
CA GLY A 266 -8.67 -30.92 -18.91
C GLY A 266 -7.34 -30.44 -18.37
N PRO A 267 -6.33 -30.33 -19.22
CA PRO A 267 -5.00 -29.86 -18.83
C PRO A 267 -5.00 -28.33 -18.66
N ALA A 268 -5.82 -27.81 -17.74
CA ALA A 268 -5.90 -26.37 -17.48
C ALA A 268 -4.79 -25.89 -16.56
N TYR A 269 -4.36 -24.69 -16.80
CA TYR A 269 -3.49 -23.92 -15.92
C TYR A 269 -4.24 -22.69 -15.42
N ILE A 270 -4.18 -22.48 -14.11
CA ILE A 270 -4.78 -21.30 -13.48
C ILE A 270 -3.66 -20.30 -13.20
N TRP A 271 -3.75 -19.14 -13.82
CA TRP A 271 -2.82 -18.04 -13.59
C TRP A 271 -3.46 -17.00 -12.70
N SER A 272 -2.99 -16.90 -11.46
CA SER A 272 -3.56 -15.99 -10.48
C SER A 272 -3.15 -14.54 -10.74
N TRP A 273 -3.98 -13.59 -10.27
CA TRP A 273 -3.62 -12.18 -10.30
C TRP A 273 -2.32 -11.90 -9.53
N ARG A 274 -2.01 -12.69 -8.50
CA ARG A 274 -0.77 -12.59 -7.72
C ARG A 274 0.46 -12.95 -8.56
N GLU A 275 0.39 -14.01 -9.32
CA GLU A 275 1.47 -14.43 -10.23
C GLU A 275 1.67 -13.41 -11.34
N ARG A 276 0.58 -12.94 -11.95
CA ARG A 276 0.61 -11.93 -13.01
C ARG A 276 1.17 -10.59 -12.49
N SER A 277 0.78 -10.16 -11.30
CA SER A 277 1.22 -8.92 -10.67
C SER A 277 2.47 -9.10 -9.80
N GLY A 278 3.15 -10.23 -9.89
CA GLY A 278 4.27 -10.59 -9.01
C GLY A 278 5.42 -9.57 -9.01
N ALA A 279 5.66 -8.89 -10.13
CA ALA A 279 6.66 -7.82 -10.18
C ALA A 279 6.24 -6.60 -9.33
N VAL A 280 4.96 -6.20 -9.41
CA VAL A 280 4.41 -5.09 -8.64
C VAL A 280 4.37 -5.45 -7.15
N LEU A 281 3.92 -6.66 -6.81
CA LEU A 281 3.88 -7.13 -5.42
C LEU A 281 5.29 -7.21 -4.81
N ARG A 282 6.30 -7.65 -5.58
CA ARG A 282 7.70 -7.61 -5.13
C ARG A 282 8.20 -6.17 -4.93
N ALA A 283 7.85 -5.24 -5.83
CA ALA A 283 8.21 -3.83 -5.67
C ALA A 283 7.60 -3.24 -4.40
N LEU A 284 6.32 -3.53 -4.11
CA LEU A 284 5.67 -3.12 -2.86
C LEU A 284 6.35 -3.71 -1.63
N SER A 285 6.75 -4.99 -1.66
CA SER A 285 7.45 -5.61 -0.53
C SER A 285 8.86 -5.06 -0.32
N LEU A 286 9.57 -4.73 -1.39
CA LEU A 286 10.87 -4.04 -1.31
C LEU A 286 10.71 -2.63 -0.72
N GLN A 287 9.67 -1.89 -1.14
CA GLN A 287 9.33 -0.60 -0.57
C GLN A 287 9.00 -0.73 0.93
N ASP A 288 8.23 -1.73 1.34
CA ASP A 288 7.91 -2.01 2.73
C ASP A 288 9.17 -2.23 3.58
N ASN A 289 10.12 -3.02 3.06
CA ASN A 289 11.39 -3.27 3.74
C ASN A 289 12.25 -1.99 3.85
N ALA A 290 12.31 -1.18 2.79
CA ALA A 290 13.03 0.09 2.81
C ALA A 290 12.42 1.07 3.82
N LEU A 291 11.10 1.19 3.85
CA LEU A 291 10.38 2.01 4.83
C LEU A 291 10.61 1.51 6.25
N PHE A 292 10.62 0.21 6.48
CA PHE A 292 10.93 -0.37 7.80
C PHE A 292 12.33 0.04 8.28
N VAL A 293 13.34 -0.03 7.42
CA VAL A 293 14.71 0.40 7.77
C VAL A 293 14.76 1.89 8.08
N LEU A 294 14.11 2.73 7.26
CA LEU A 294 14.05 4.19 7.50
C LEU A 294 13.36 4.52 8.83
N LEU A 295 12.24 3.86 9.12
CA LEU A 295 11.51 4.03 10.37
C LEU A 295 12.32 3.55 11.58
N ALA A 296 13.08 2.45 11.44
CA ALA A 296 13.97 1.96 12.49
C ALA A 296 15.10 2.97 12.80
N ILE A 297 15.69 3.60 11.78
CA ILE A 297 16.69 4.66 11.94
C ILE A 297 16.07 5.88 12.63
N LEU A 298 14.89 6.32 12.20
CA LEU A 298 14.20 7.47 12.79
C LEU A 298 13.86 7.22 14.26
N LEU A 299 13.43 6.01 14.59
CA LEU A 299 13.16 5.57 15.94
C LEU A 299 14.44 5.52 16.80
N LEU A 300 15.57 5.10 16.22
CA LEU A 300 16.87 5.14 16.89
C LEU A 300 17.30 6.57 17.21
N ILE A 301 17.13 7.51 16.29
CA ILE A 301 17.44 8.94 16.52
C ILE A 301 16.57 9.51 17.65
N ALA A 302 15.26 9.24 17.62
CA ALA A 302 14.35 9.64 18.69
C ALA A 302 14.76 9.07 20.04
N SER A 303 15.22 7.83 20.05
CA SER A 303 15.73 7.14 21.24
C SER A 303 16.97 7.81 21.82
N MET A 304 17.91 8.23 20.98
CA MET A 304 19.11 8.95 21.42
C MET A 304 18.76 10.29 22.04
N ASN A 305 17.72 10.98 21.53
CA ASN A 305 17.24 12.23 22.14
C ASN A 305 16.69 12.01 23.55
N ILE A 306 15.96 10.93 23.80
CA ILE A 306 15.46 10.56 25.13
C ILE A 306 16.64 10.30 26.09
N ILE A 307 17.62 9.49 25.67
CA ILE A 307 18.80 9.17 26.47
C ILE A 307 19.55 10.44 26.82
N SER A 308 19.85 11.28 25.84
CA SER A 308 20.61 12.52 26.04
C SER A 308 19.87 13.49 26.97
N GLY A 309 18.57 13.65 26.77
CA GLY A 309 17.74 14.50 27.63
C GLY A 309 17.72 14.03 29.09
N LEU A 310 17.57 12.72 29.32
CA LEU A 310 17.56 12.15 30.67
C LEU A 310 18.96 12.18 31.33
N ILE A 311 20.04 11.91 30.60
CA ILE A 311 21.40 12.00 31.13
C ILE A 311 21.69 13.44 31.57
N MET A 312 21.31 14.46 30.77
CA MET A 312 21.48 15.84 31.08
C MET A 312 20.62 16.26 32.31
N LEU A 313 19.37 15.79 32.36
CA LEU A 313 18.50 16.01 33.53
C LEU A 313 19.14 15.45 34.81
N VAL A 314 19.63 14.19 34.74
CA VAL A 314 20.30 13.54 35.88
C VAL A 314 21.54 14.33 36.31
N LYS A 315 22.36 14.77 35.36
CA LYS A 315 23.56 15.57 35.65
C LYS A 315 23.22 16.90 36.34
N ASN A 316 22.22 17.60 35.80
CA ASN A 316 21.82 18.92 36.35
C ASN A 316 21.09 18.82 37.72
N LYS A 317 20.49 17.67 38.01
CA LYS A 317 19.81 17.40 39.29
C LYS A 317 20.62 16.51 40.25
N GLY A 318 21.90 16.33 39.97
CA GLY A 318 22.79 15.50 40.77
C GLY A 318 22.83 15.90 42.24
N ARG A 319 22.91 17.23 42.54
CA ARG A 319 22.87 17.76 43.89
C ARG A 319 21.54 17.46 44.60
N ASP A 320 20.41 17.66 43.91
CA ASP A 320 19.08 17.34 44.47
C ASP A 320 18.96 15.84 44.80
N ILE A 321 19.48 14.97 43.90
CA ILE A 321 19.54 13.51 44.12
C ILE A 321 20.41 13.19 45.34
N GLY A 322 21.58 13.83 45.48
CA GLY A 322 22.49 13.65 46.63
C GLY A 322 21.79 14.00 47.94
N VAL A 323 21.12 15.13 48.00
CA VAL A 323 20.35 15.57 49.19
C VAL A 323 19.22 14.60 49.51
N LEU A 324 18.44 14.20 48.53
CA LEU A 324 17.35 13.22 48.71
C LEU A 324 17.87 11.87 49.25
N ARG A 325 19.01 11.41 48.78
CA ARG A 325 19.63 10.16 49.24
C ARG A 325 20.20 10.28 50.68
N THR A 326 20.75 11.43 51.04
CA THR A 326 21.22 11.68 52.45
C THR A 326 20.07 11.74 53.45
N ILE A 327 18.86 12.17 53.01
CA ILE A 327 17.63 12.17 53.83
C ILE A 327 17.02 10.74 53.91
N GLY A 328 17.55 9.74 53.15
CA GLY A 328 17.13 8.33 53.24
C GLY A 328 16.31 7.83 52.04
N LEU A 329 16.27 8.53 50.93
CA LEU A 329 15.63 8.04 49.70
C LEU A 329 16.46 6.82 49.14
N SER A 330 15.76 5.71 48.88
CA SER A 330 16.42 4.51 48.39
C SER A 330 16.80 4.64 46.89
N GLU A 331 17.81 3.87 46.43
CA GLU A 331 18.21 3.80 45.04
C GLU A 331 17.03 3.43 44.12
N ALA A 332 16.21 2.49 44.56
CA ALA A 332 15.02 2.05 43.85
C ALA A 332 14.00 3.19 43.67
N SER A 333 13.84 4.05 44.67
CA SER A 333 12.95 5.22 44.56
C SER A 333 13.50 6.27 43.59
N VAL A 334 14.80 6.51 43.58
CA VAL A 334 15.46 7.39 42.60
C VAL A 334 15.26 6.85 41.20
N LEU A 335 15.50 5.55 40.98
CA LEU A 335 15.26 4.91 39.70
C LEU A 335 13.83 5.12 39.23
N ARG A 336 12.83 4.87 40.10
CA ARG A 336 11.40 5.03 39.76
C ARG A 336 11.04 6.49 39.42
N VAL A 337 11.57 7.47 40.18
CA VAL A 337 11.33 8.89 39.89
C VAL A 337 11.81 9.27 38.50
N PHE A 338 13.04 8.92 38.13
CA PHE A 338 13.58 9.21 36.77
C PHE A 338 12.92 8.39 35.67
N PHE A 339 12.52 7.16 35.98
CA PHE A 339 11.73 6.35 35.07
C PHE A 339 10.36 7.00 34.80
N ILE A 340 9.66 7.48 35.83
CA ILE A 340 8.37 8.19 35.66
C ILE A 340 8.57 9.45 34.82
N VAL A 341 9.63 10.22 35.03
CA VAL A 341 9.91 11.43 34.22
C VAL A 341 10.06 11.08 32.76
N GLY A 342 10.94 10.15 32.42
CA GLY A 342 11.17 9.75 31.04
C GLY A 342 9.95 9.07 30.39
N ALA A 343 9.26 8.19 31.14
CA ALA A 343 8.03 7.56 30.70
C ALA A 343 6.91 8.58 30.43
N SER A 344 6.80 9.63 31.25
CA SER A 344 5.82 10.70 31.04
C SER A 344 6.11 11.50 29.77
N VAL A 345 7.37 11.85 29.51
CA VAL A 345 7.79 12.54 28.28
C VAL A 345 7.52 11.66 27.06
N GLY A 346 7.87 10.37 27.15
CA GLY A 346 7.62 9.40 26.09
C GLY A 346 6.14 9.21 25.79
N THR A 347 5.31 9.07 26.83
CA THR A 347 3.85 8.92 26.68
C THR A 347 3.22 10.18 26.10
N MET A 348 3.57 11.37 26.59
CA MET A 348 3.07 12.64 26.04
C MET A 348 3.49 12.81 24.58
N GLY A 349 4.76 12.56 24.27
CA GLY A 349 5.27 12.63 22.89
C GLY A 349 4.56 11.66 21.96
N THR A 350 4.33 10.42 22.42
CA THR A 350 3.58 9.42 21.65
C THR A 350 2.14 9.86 21.40
N LEU A 351 1.43 10.33 22.43
CA LEU A 351 0.04 10.78 22.27
C LEU A 351 -0.07 11.96 21.32
N LEU A 352 0.82 12.96 21.46
CA LEU A 352 0.86 14.10 20.54
C LEU A 352 1.23 13.70 19.12
N GLY A 353 2.21 12.79 18.96
CA GLY A 353 2.62 12.29 17.65
C GLY A 353 1.53 11.51 16.95
N VAL A 354 0.82 10.62 17.66
CA VAL A 354 -0.34 9.90 17.15
C VAL A 354 -1.46 10.87 16.75
N ALA A 355 -1.78 11.84 17.62
CA ALA A 355 -2.82 12.83 17.32
C ALA A 355 -2.49 13.63 16.04
N LEU A 356 -1.25 14.11 15.91
CA LEU A 356 -0.80 14.82 14.71
C LEU A 356 -0.80 13.92 13.48
N GLY A 357 -0.37 12.65 13.61
CA GLY A 357 -0.38 11.68 12.52
C GLY A 357 -1.79 11.35 12.02
N VAL A 358 -2.73 11.19 12.94
CA VAL A 358 -4.15 10.98 12.59
C VAL A 358 -4.74 12.22 11.92
N VAL A 359 -4.51 13.41 12.45
CA VAL A 359 -4.98 14.68 11.83
C VAL A 359 -4.38 14.83 10.43
N PHE A 360 -3.09 14.56 10.25
CA PHE A 360 -2.43 14.59 8.95
C PHE A 360 -3.09 13.63 7.96
N ALA A 361 -3.27 12.37 8.36
CA ALA A 361 -3.83 11.35 7.47
C ALA A 361 -5.29 11.63 7.10
N LEU A 362 -6.10 12.18 8.02
CA LEU A 362 -7.49 12.56 7.74
C LEU A 362 -7.60 13.78 6.81
N ASN A 363 -6.58 14.63 6.77
CA ASN A 363 -6.59 15.86 5.98
C ASN A 363 -5.61 15.81 4.80
N ILE A 364 -5.17 14.63 4.37
CA ILE A 364 -4.14 14.51 3.33
C ILE A 364 -4.58 15.13 2.00
N ASP A 365 -5.84 14.98 1.63
CA ASP A 365 -6.41 15.57 0.41
C ASP A 365 -6.43 17.11 0.47
N ALA A 366 -6.74 17.68 1.64
CA ALA A 366 -6.66 19.12 1.84
C ALA A 366 -5.21 19.64 1.77
N ILE A 367 -4.25 18.83 2.23
CA ILE A 367 -2.81 19.15 2.14
C ILE A 367 -2.37 19.12 0.67
N TYR A 368 -2.78 18.11 -0.10
CA TYR A 368 -2.51 18.06 -1.53
C TYR A 368 -3.11 19.26 -2.27
N SER A 369 -4.37 19.61 -1.97
CA SER A 369 -5.02 20.79 -2.55
C SER A 369 -4.32 22.11 -2.19
N ALA A 370 -3.79 22.22 -0.98
CA ALA A 370 -2.98 23.36 -0.59
C ALA A 370 -1.66 23.44 -1.35
N VAL A 371 -0.98 22.29 -1.55
CA VAL A 371 0.23 22.22 -2.37
C VAL A 371 -0.06 22.63 -3.81
N ASP A 372 -1.18 22.21 -4.40
CA ASP A 372 -1.63 22.61 -5.73
C ASP A 372 -1.79 24.12 -5.82
N PHE A 373 -2.43 24.74 -4.82
CA PHE A 373 -2.62 26.20 -4.78
C PHE A 373 -1.28 26.96 -4.78
N PHE A 374 -0.27 26.46 -4.07
CA PHE A 374 1.04 27.08 -4.00
C PHE A 374 1.96 26.75 -5.19
N SER A 375 1.76 25.63 -5.86
CA SER A 375 2.65 25.16 -6.96
C SER A 375 2.26 25.67 -8.34
N SER A 376 1.15 26.39 -8.49
CA SER A 376 0.59 26.85 -9.78
C SER A 376 0.30 25.72 -10.80
N ASN A 377 0.47 24.46 -10.43
CA ASN A 377 0.15 23.30 -11.23
C ASN A 377 -1.06 22.61 -10.60
N SER A 378 -2.10 22.37 -11.37
CA SER A 378 -3.27 21.63 -10.89
C SER A 378 -2.93 20.18 -10.59
N LYS A 379 -3.57 19.58 -9.56
CA LYS A 379 -3.47 18.15 -9.26
C LYS A 379 -3.68 17.31 -10.53
N SER A 380 -4.65 17.69 -11.35
CA SER A 380 -4.93 17.05 -12.64
C SER A 380 -3.77 17.13 -13.64
N ASP A 381 -3.01 18.23 -13.64
CA ASP A 381 -1.85 18.40 -14.54
C ASP A 381 -0.66 17.56 -14.06
N LEU A 382 -0.47 17.45 -12.74
CA LEU A 382 0.57 16.61 -12.15
C LEU A 382 0.24 15.12 -12.35
N GLU A 383 -1.02 14.73 -12.16
CA GLU A 383 -1.48 13.36 -12.46
C GLU A 383 -1.33 13.02 -13.95
N ALA A 384 -1.59 13.98 -14.84
CA ALA A 384 -1.37 13.81 -16.29
C ALA A 384 0.13 13.65 -16.63
N GLN A 385 1.03 14.21 -15.83
CA GLN A 385 2.48 14.03 -15.93
C GLN A 385 2.98 12.74 -15.25
N GLY A 386 2.09 11.94 -14.65
CA GLY A 386 2.42 10.67 -14.02
C GLY A 386 2.73 10.78 -12.52
N PHE A 387 2.52 11.93 -11.89
CA PHE A 387 2.60 12.02 -10.43
C PHE A 387 1.39 11.33 -9.80
N PHE A 388 1.67 10.52 -8.81
CA PHE A 388 0.66 9.80 -8.06
C PHE A 388 0.54 10.37 -6.64
N PHE A 389 -0.67 10.70 -6.23
CA PHE A 389 -0.99 11.19 -4.89
C PHE A 389 -1.60 10.06 -4.07
N PRO A 390 -0.80 9.35 -3.26
CA PRO A 390 -1.29 8.20 -2.53
C PRO A 390 -2.29 8.63 -1.45
N PRO A 391 -3.46 7.97 -1.36
CA PRO A 391 -4.37 8.20 -0.26
C PRO A 391 -3.75 7.73 1.05
N ALA A 392 -4.13 8.34 2.18
CA ALA A 392 -3.76 7.85 3.50
C ALA A 392 -4.93 7.08 4.11
N VAL A 393 -4.71 5.80 4.41
CA VAL A 393 -5.72 4.95 5.05
C VAL A 393 -5.27 4.60 6.46
N LEU A 394 -6.03 5.08 7.45
CA LEU A 394 -5.80 4.76 8.86
C LEU A 394 -6.40 3.40 9.19
N THR A 395 -5.56 2.50 9.70
CA THR A 395 -6.01 1.23 10.27
C THR A 395 -5.82 1.24 11.77
N LEU A 396 -6.78 0.71 12.51
CA LEU A 396 -6.67 0.59 13.98
C LEU A 396 -5.44 -0.21 14.39
N SER A 397 -5.13 -1.28 13.66
CA SER A 397 -3.93 -2.09 13.87
C SER A 397 -2.64 -1.28 13.66
N GLY A 398 -2.59 -0.41 12.66
CA GLY A 398 -1.45 0.49 12.39
C GLY A 398 -1.25 1.50 13.51
N ILE A 399 -2.31 2.13 13.99
CA ILE A 399 -2.25 3.08 15.12
C ILE A 399 -1.81 2.37 16.40
N LEU A 400 -2.40 1.22 16.71
CA LEU A 400 -2.06 0.45 17.91
C LEU A 400 -0.62 -0.08 17.88
N SER A 401 -0.15 -0.54 16.73
CA SER A 401 1.23 -1.02 16.57
C SER A 401 2.24 0.12 16.70
N ALA A 402 1.98 1.27 16.08
CA ALA A 402 2.82 2.47 16.21
C ALA A 402 2.89 2.96 17.66
N THR A 403 1.73 3.05 18.32
CA THR A 403 1.62 3.47 19.73
C THR A 403 2.34 2.49 20.65
N GLY A 404 2.06 1.20 20.50
CA GLY A 404 2.68 0.15 21.31
C GLY A 404 4.20 0.09 21.15
N LEU A 405 4.69 0.16 19.91
CA LEU A 405 6.14 0.16 19.63
C LEU A 405 6.82 1.40 20.22
N SER A 406 6.22 2.59 20.05
CA SER A 406 6.77 3.84 20.58
C SER A 406 6.82 3.83 22.11
N LEU A 407 5.75 3.41 22.78
CA LEU A 407 5.72 3.31 24.25
C LEU A 407 6.70 2.26 24.77
N ALA A 408 6.72 1.07 24.17
CA ALA A 408 7.66 0.00 24.57
C ALA A 408 9.10 0.47 24.46
N LEU A 409 9.46 1.12 23.35
CA LEU A 409 10.79 1.64 23.15
C LEU A 409 11.13 2.78 24.13
N SER A 410 10.21 3.72 24.32
CA SER A 410 10.38 4.82 25.27
C SER A 410 10.64 4.32 26.68
N PHE A 411 9.89 3.32 27.15
CA PHE A 411 10.08 2.73 28.47
C PHE A 411 11.41 1.96 28.59
N LEU A 412 11.74 1.17 27.57
CA LEU A 412 13.00 0.41 27.55
C LEU A 412 14.21 1.35 27.63
N ILE A 413 14.19 2.41 26.81
CA ILE A 413 15.31 3.34 26.71
C ILE A 413 15.44 4.20 27.96
N THR A 414 14.33 4.62 28.55
CA THR A 414 14.30 5.39 29.79
C THR A 414 14.95 4.64 30.98
N PHE A 415 14.88 3.30 30.95
CA PHE A 415 15.42 2.48 32.04
C PHE A 415 16.93 2.66 32.24
N PHE A 416 17.74 2.78 31.18
CA PHE A 416 19.20 2.88 31.26
C PHE A 416 19.68 4.16 31.97
N PRO A 417 19.25 5.38 31.58
CA PRO A 417 19.61 6.59 32.29
C PRO A 417 19.06 6.64 33.72
N ALA A 418 17.83 6.14 33.94
CA ALA A 418 17.24 6.08 35.29
C ALA A 418 18.06 5.20 36.23
N ARG A 419 18.56 4.05 35.74
CA ARG A 419 19.46 3.18 36.51
C ARG A 419 20.79 3.85 36.80
N ARG A 420 21.34 4.62 35.87
CA ARG A 420 22.56 5.39 36.07
C ARG A 420 22.38 6.47 37.16
N ALA A 421 21.24 7.17 37.14
CA ALA A 421 20.87 8.15 38.18
C ALA A 421 20.80 7.50 39.58
N ALA A 422 20.18 6.32 39.67
CA ALA A 422 20.02 5.59 40.94
C ALA A 422 21.36 5.18 41.58
N ARG A 423 22.38 4.91 40.77
CA ARG A 423 23.70 4.49 41.24
C ARG A 423 24.70 5.62 41.51
N MET A 424 24.29 6.88 41.39
CA MET A 424 25.15 8.01 41.69
C MET A 424 25.56 8.00 43.19
N ASN A 425 26.85 8.20 43.44
CA ASN A 425 27.38 8.30 44.80
C ASN A 425 26.98 9.66 45.42
N PRO A 426 26.22 9.70 46.52
CA PRO A 426 25.79 10.95 47.13
C PRO A 426 26.97 11.86 47.58
N VAL A 427 28.11 11.28 47.96
CA VAL A 427 29.30 12.06 48.37
C VAL A 427 29.92 12.80 47.20
N GLU A 428 30.02 12.12 46.01
CA GLU A 428 30.53 12.76 44.79
C GLU A 428 29.59 13.81 44.27
N ALA A 429 28.25 13.58 44.35
CA ALA A 429 27.24 14.52 43.92
C ALA A 429 27.21 15.81 44.70
N LEU A 430 27.66 15.81 45.96
CA LEU A 430 27.72 17.00 46.84
C LEU A 430 29.10 17.69 46.83
N ARG A 431 30.16 16.99 46.32
CA ARG A 431 31.56 17.48 46.36
C ARG A 431 31.94 18.32 45.12
N TYR A 432 31.25 18.17 44.02
CA TYR A 432 31.54 18.94 42.82
C TYR A 432 30.80 20.31 42.87
N GLU A 433 31.60 21.36 43.12
CA GLU A 433 31.30 22.73 42.68
C GLU A 433 31.71 22.88 41.21
#